data_fa4bca114b0594eebd722a374951f08d
#
_entry.id   fa4bca114b0594eebd722a374951f08d
#
_cell.length_a   1.000
_cell.length_b   1.000
_cell.length_c   1.000
_cell.angle_alpha   90.00
_cell.angle_beta   90.00
_cell.angle_gamma   90.00
#
_symmetry.space_group_name_H-M   'P 1'
#
loop_
_entity.id
_entity.type
_entity.pdbx_description
1 polymer ?
#
loop_
_entity_poly.entity_id
_entity_poly.type
_entity_poly.pdbx_seq_one_letter_code
_entity_poly.pdbx_strand_id
1 'polypeptide(L)'
;LTGLVIILILFAGSSNFYVDQIVGFADGFPLEGENGLMVGDIVYKVDGYRSYLWRDTSMFLSYNDGQGIDLEVIRDGEHIVLEDFPMYRRDYDGNGQERFGVTIGPQAVPRTFGTWLQYSWYQAMDFVQLVWFSLVQLVSGNVGVQELGGPVMIMDTIAEVGAASETTLLAVQNIASLAALIAVNLAVMSL
;
A
#
# COMPACT_ATOMS: atom_id res chain seq x y z
N LEU A 1 -13.45 13.28 -11.28
CA LEU A 1 -14.51 12.39 -11.80
C LEU A 1 -13.96 11.40 -12.84
N THR A 2 -13.16 11.86 -13.80
CA THR A 2 -12.61 11.01 -14.89
C THR A 2 -11.74 9.86 -14.35
N GLY A 3 -10.88 10.13 -13.38
CA GLY A 3 -10.04 9.09 -12.76
C GLY A 3 -10.87 7.99 -12.09
N LEU A 4 -11.95 8.35 -11.37
CA LEU A 4 -12.82 7.37 -10.74
C LEU A 4 -13.52 6.47 -11.78
N VAL A 5 -13.96 7.05 -12.90
CA VAL A 5 -14.59 6.28 -13.99
C VAL A 5 -13.60 5.28 -14.59
N ILE A 6 -12.34 5.68 -14.79
CA ILE A 6 -11.28 4.79 -15.27
C ILE A 6 -11.06 3.64 -14.28
N ILE A 7 -10.97 3.93 -12.98
CA ILE A 7 -10.79 2.92 -11.93
C ILE A 7 -11.96 1.93 -11.91
N LEU A 8 -13.20 2.41 -12.03
CA LEU A 8 -14.38 1.54 -12.09
C LEU A 8 -14.34 0.58 -13.29
N ILE A 9 -13.91 1.08 -14.45
CA ILE A 9 -13.75 0.25 -15.66
C ILE A 9 -12.64 -0.78 -15.48
N LEU A 10 -11.49 -0.37 -14.93
CA LEU A 10 -10.36 -1.27 -14.68
C LEU A 10 -10.73 -2.41 -13.75
N PHE A 11 -11.42 -2.11 -12.64
CA PHE A 11 -11.84 -3.13 -11.69
C PHE A 11 -13.02 -3.97 -12.16
N ALA A 12 -13.67 -3.59 -13.27
CA ALA A 12 -14.70 -4.43 -13.87
C ALA A 12 -14.17 -5.80 -14.35
N GLY A 13 -12.86 -5.91 -14.64
CA GLY A 13 -12.20 -7.15 -15.02
C GLY A 13 -11.55 -7.94 -13.87
N SER A 14 -11.45 -7.38 -12.67
CA SER A 14 -10.77 -8.02 -11.53
C SER A 14 -11.62 -9.14 -10.94
N SER A 15 -10.99 -10.27 -10.59
CA SER A 15 -11.67 -11.41 -9.97
C SER A 15 -11.81 -11.22 -8.46
N ASN A 16 -10.77 -10.72 -7.78
CA ASN A 16 -10.72 -10.47 -6.35
C ASN A 16 -10.01 -9.15 -6.08
N PHE A 17 -10.24 -8.61 -4.89
CA PHE A 17 -9.45 -7.54 -4.31
C PHE A 17 -8.55 -8.10 -3.22
N TYR A 18 -7.47 -7.41 -2.89
CA TYR A 18 -6.49 -7.87 -1.90
C TYR A 18 -6.22 -6.75 -0.90
N VAL A 19 -6.14 -7.15 0.37
CA VAL A 19 -5.75 -6.29 1.49
C VAL A 19 -4.57 -6.89 2.21
N ASP A 20 -3.85 -6.08 2.97
CA ASP A 20 -2.71 -6.50 3.76
C ASP A 20 -3.15 -7.27 5.01
N GLN A 21 -2.72 -8.53 5.12
CA GLN A 21 -2.95 -9.38 6.28
C GLN A 21 -1.62 -9.86 6.84
N ILE A 22 -1.52 -9.98 8.16
CA ILE A 22 -0.40 -10.63 8.83
C ILE A 22 -0.55 -12.13 8.64
N VAL A 23 0.40 -12.73 7.94
CA VAL A 23 0.40 -14.16 7.61
C VAL A 23 1.46 -14.97 8.39
N GLY A 24 2.36 -14.28 9.09
CA GLY A 24 3.37 -14.93 9.92
C GLY A 24 4.35 -13.94 10.53
N PHE A 25 5.22 -14.48 11.37
CA PHE A 25 6.28 -13.76 12.05
C PHE A 25 7.63 -14.43 11.83
N ALA A 26 8.71 -13.67 11.94
CA ALA A 26 10.07 -14.22 11.98
C ALA A 26 10.29 -14.95 13.31
N ASP A 27 11.16 -15.96 13.30
CA ASP A 27 11.54 -16.69 14.51
C ASP A 27 12.06 -15.73 15.59
N GLY A 28 11.46 -15.81 16.78
CA GLY A 28 11.83 -14.92 17.89
C GLY A 28 11.22 -13.53 17.83
N PHE A 29 10.19 -13.29 17.01
CA PHE A 29 9.44 -12.04 17.04
C PHE A 29 8.76 -11.84 18.40
N PRO A 30 9.07 -10.75 19.15
CA PRO A 30 8.73 -10.66 20.56
C PRO A 30 7.32 -10.13 20.85
N LEU A 31 6.59 -9.65 19.82
CA LEU A 31 5.34 -8.92 19.96
C LEU A 31 4.13 -9.67 19.41
N GLU A 32 4.26 -10.99 19.26
CA GLU A 32 3.16 -11.87 18.91
C GLU A 32 2.27 -12.15 20.14
N GLY A 33 0.96 -12.06 19.96
CA GLY A 33 -0.02 -12.40 20.99
C GLY A 33 -1.20 -11.42 21.07
N GLU A 34 -2.10 -11.67 22.02
CA GLU A 34 -3.34 -10.90 22.18
C GLU A 34 -3.11 -9.40 22.42
N ASN A 35 -2.05 -9.04 23.16
CA ASN A 35 -1.66 -7.67 23.43
C ASN A 35 -0.73 -7.07 22.36
N GLY A 36 -0.47 -7.80 21.30
CA GLY A 36 0.37 -7.41 20.17
C GLY A 36 -0.30 -7.76 18.86
N LEU A 37 0.49 -8.31 17.93
CA LEU A 37 0.02 -8.71 16.60
C LEU A 37 -0.27 -10.21 16.56
N MET A 38 -1.24 -10.61 15.77
CA MET A 38 -1.58 -12.01 15.55
C MET A 38 -1.65 -12.34 14.07
N VAL A 39 -1.38 -13.59 13.73
CA VAL A 39 -1.64 -14.10 12.39
C VAL A 39 -3.15 -14.02 12.12
N GLY A 40 -3.50 -13.45 10.98
CA GLY A 40 -4.89 -13.19 10.62
C GLY A 40 -5.32 -11.73 10.77
N ASP A 41 -4.58 -10.90 11.52
CA ASP A 41 -4.85 -9.47 11.61
C ASP A 41 -4.79 -8.80 10.23
N ILE A 42 -5.80 -8.03 9.90
CA ILE A 42 -5.81 -7.18 8.71
C ILE A 42 -5.29 -5.81 9.11
N VAL A 43 -4.22 -5.36 8.47
CA VAL A 43 -3.65 -4.05 8.77
C VAL A 43 -4.57 -2.96 8.22
N TYR A 44 -5.01 -2.07 9.09
CA TYR A 44 -5.94 -0.99 8.76
C TYR A 44 -5.25 0.36 8.58
N LYS A 45 -4.32 0.70 9.51
CA LYS A 45 -3.50 1.92 9.44
C LYS A 45 -2.08 1.68 9.93
N VAL A 46 -1.14 2.46 9.40
CA VAL A 46 0.25 2.56 9.83
C VAL A 46 0.61 4.04 9.93
N ASP A 47 1.03 4.51 11.10
CA ASP A 47 1.42 5.90 11.35
C ASP A 47 0.40 6.93 10.82
N GLY A 48 -0.89 6.64 11.01
CA GLY A 48 -2.00 7.47 10.57
C GLY A 48 -2.41 7.31 9.10
N TYR A 49 -1.62 6.64 8.28
CA TYR A 49 -1.93 6.34 6.88
C TYR A 49 -2.75 5.07 6.78
N ARG A 50 -3.85 5.11 6.04
CA ARG A 50 -4.72 3.96 5.87
C ARG A 50 -4.15 2.98 4.84
N SER A 51 -4.07 1.70 5.20
CA SER A 51 -3.83 0.61 4.25
C SER A 51 -5.15 0.29 3.53
N TYR A 52 -5.29 0.75 2.30
CA TYR A 52 -6.47 0.51 1.47
C TYR A 52 -6.36 -0.79 0.67
N LEU A 53 -5.16 -1.05 0.18
CA LEU A 53 -4.87 -2.11 -0.76
C LEU A 53 -3.65 -2.92 -0.31
N TRP A 54 -3.46 -4.07 -0.96
CA TRP A 54 -2.29 -4.89 -0.72
C TRP A 54 -0.99 -4.14 -1.07
N ARG A 55 -0.01 -4.22 -0.19
CA ARG A 55 1.33 -3.62 -0.20
C ARG A 55 1.42 -2.21 0.39
N ASP A 56 0.32 -1.55 0.70
CA ASP A 56 0.33 -0.23 1.34
C ASP A 56 1.09 -0.29 2.68
N THR A 57 0.79 -1.29 3.49
CA THR A 57 1.46 -1.50 4.80
C THR A 57 2.96 -1.62 4.65
N SER A 58 3.43 -2.44 3.71
CA SER A 58 4.87 -2.63 3.47
C SER A 58 5.53 -1.33 3.02
N MET A 59 4.84 -0.54 2.20
CA MET A 59 5.32 0.76 1.77
C MET A 59 5.44 1.72 2.96
N PHE A 60 4.39 1.89 3.78
CA PHE A 60 4.45 2.81 4.93
C PHE A 60 5.49 2.39 5.95
N LEU A 61 5.60 1.09 6.25
CA LEU A 61 6.65 0.55 7.11
C LEU A 61 8.07 0.83 6.58
N SER A 62 8.25 0.86 5.26
CA SER A 62 9.58 1.11 4.68
C SER A 62 10.12 2.51 4.98
N TYR A 63 9.24 3.47 5.21
CA TYR A 63 9.58 4.85 5.56
C TYR A 63 9.64 5.14 7.07
N ASN A 64 9.28 4.16 7.90
CA ASN A 64 9.45 4.32 9.35
C ASN A 64 10.95 4.30 9.71
N ASP A 65 11.36 5.27 10.52
CA ASP A 65 12.76 5.51 10.89
C ASP A 65 13.27 4.63 12.04
N GLY A 66 12.51 3.60 12.43
CA GLY A 66 12.84 2.66 13.49
C GLY A 66 12.44 3.13 14.89
N GLN A 67 11.56 4.13 14.99
CA GLN A 67 10.85 4.48 16.22
C GLN A 67 9.61 3.58 16.40
N GLY A 68 8.87 3.77 17.51
CA GLY A 68 7.59 3.11 17.70
C GLY A 68 6.62 3.40 16.54
N ILE A 69 5.73 2.47 16.25
CA ILE A 69 4.80 2.54 15.12
C ILE A 69 3.39 2.58 15.65
N ASP A 70 2.59 3.54 15.18
CA ASP A 70 1.16 3.53 15.43
C ASP A 70 0.47 2.58 14.44
N LEU A 71 -0.05 1.46 14.96
CA LEU A 71 -0.74 0.46 14.16
C LEU A 71 -2.21 0.38 14.55
N GLU A 72 -3.08 0.28 13.55
CA GLU A 72 -4.47 -0.11 13.73
C GLU A 72 -4.71 -1.36 12.89
N VAL A 73 -5.16 -2.44 13.53
CA VAL A 73 -5.48 -3.71 12.87
C VAL A 73 -6.94 -4.07 13.09
N ILE A 74 -7.50 -4.88 12.19
CA ILE A 74 -8.82 -5.49 12.36
C ILE A 74 -8.60 -6.96 12.70
N ARG A 75 -9.05 -7.36 13.87
CA ARG A 75 -9.02 -8.73 14.41
C ARG A 75 -10.45 -9.16 14.73
N ASP A 76 -10.91 -10.25 14.12
CA ASP A 76 -12.28 -10.76 14.31
C ASP A 76 -13.39 -9.72 14.09
N GLY A 77 -13.11 -8.72 13.23
CA GLY A 77 -14.04 -7.63 12.91
C GLY A 77 -13.97 -6.43 13.87
N GLU A 78 -13.14 -6.48 14.91
CA GLU A 78 -12.91 -5.38 15.85
C GLU A 78 -11.63 -4.61 15.51
N HIS A 79 -11.66 -3.29 15.71
CA HIS A 79 -10.51 -2.43 15.56
C HIS A 79 -9.65 -2.45 16.82
N ILE A 80 -8.39 -2.82 16.68
CA ILE A 80 -7.39 -2.83 17.74
C ILE A 80 -6.36 -1.77 17.40
N VAL A 81 -6.18 -0.81 18.30
CA VAL A 81 -5.22 0.29 18.17
C VAL A 81 -4.01 -0.01 19.04
N LEU A 82 -2.84 -0.01 18.45
CA LEU A 82 -1.54 -0.21 19.08
C LEU A 82 -0.75 1.09 18.91
N GLU A 83 -0.80 1.96 19.91
CA GLU A 83 -0.08 3.24 19.90
C GLU A 83 1.36 3.03 20.35
N ASP A 84 2.31 3.74 19.70
CA ASP A 84 3.75 3.68 19.97
C ASP A 84 4.24 2.22 20.09
N PHE A 85 3.74 1.36 19.20
CA PHE A 85 3.99 -0.07 19.25
C PHE A 85 5.48 -0.35 18.98
N PRO A 86 6.19 -1.04 19.90
CA PRO A 86 7.65 -1.12 19.88
C PRO A 86 8.16 -2.14 18.84
N MET A 87 7.68 -2.04 17.63
CA MET A 87 8.07 -2.89 16.50
C MET A 87 9.27 -2.28 15.77
N TYR A 88 10.47 -2.69 16.19
CA TYR A 88 11.73 -2.20 15.62
C TYR A 88 12.28 -3.17 14.58
N ARG A 89 13.06 -2.63 13.64
CA ARG A 89 13.83 -3.46 12.72
C ARG A 89 14.92 -4.22 13.46
N ARG A 90 15.04 -5.50 13.16
CA ARG A 90 16.05 -6.40 13.74
C ARG A 90 16.53 -7.39 12.68
N ASP A 91 17.78 -7.85 12.83
CA ASP A 91 18.30 -8.99 12.06
C ASP A 91 17.84 -10.29 12.73
N TYR A 92 16.76 -10.89 12.19
CA TYR A 92 16.22 -12.16 12.68
C TYR A 92 16.95 -13.38 12.13
N ASP A 93 17.67 -13.24 11.02
CA ASP A 93 18.29 -14.35 10.30
C ASP A 93 19.82 -14.39 10.49
N GLY A 94 20.42 -13.41 11.16
CA GLY A 94 21.87 -13.29 11.35
C GLY A 94 22.63 -12.99 10.04
N ASN A 95 21.94 -12.48 9.02
CA ASN A 95 22.51 -12.19 7.71
C ASN A 95 22.85 -10.70 7.49
N GLY A 96 22.67 -9.87 8.52
CA GLY A 96 22.88 -8.42 8.49
C GLY A 96 21.74 -7.63 7.85
N GLN A 97 20.61 -8.26 7.53
CA GLN A 97 19.42 -7.56 7.00
C GLN A 97 18.40 -7.33 8.12
N GLU A 98 18.20 -6.07 8.45
CA GLU A 98 17.21 -5.69 9.45
C GLU A 98 15.81 -5.58 8.84
N ARG A 99 14.83 -6.20 9.49
CA ARG A 99 13.42 -6.19 9.10
C ARG A 99 12.51 -6.13 10.33
N PHE A 100 11.26 -5.77 10.15
CA PHE A 100 10.28 -5.69 11.26
C PHE A 100 9.88 -7.08 11.81
N GLY A 101 10.21 -8.16 11.14
CA GLY A 101 9.90 -9.52 11.58
C GLY A 101 8.44 -9.93 11.38
N VAL A 102 7.65 -9.11 10.69
CA VAL A 102 6.26 -9.41 10.33
C VAL A 102 6.19 -9.75 8.85
N THR A 103 5.53 -10.86 8.53
CA THR A 103 5.25 -11.25 7.13
C THR A 103 3.84 -10.82 6.77
N ILE A 104 3.75 -9.91 5.80
CA ILE A 104 2.48 -9.40 5.29
C ILE A 104 2.18 -10.09 3.97
N GLY A 105 0.98 -10.63 3.84
CA GLY A 105 0.49 -11.30 2.65
C GLY A 105 -0.84 -10.77 2.16
N PRO A 106 -1.22 -11.10 0.91
CA PRO A 106 -2.49 -10.68 0.34
C PRO A 106 -3.65 -11.53 0.87
N GLN A 107 -4.60 -10.91 1.55
CA GLN A 107 -5.89 -11.52 1.85
C GLN A 107 -6.87 -11.19 0.73
N ALA A 108 -7.38 -12.22 0.07
CA ALA A 108 -8.37 -12.04 -1.00
C ALA A 108 -9.74 -11.68 -0.45
N VAL A 109 -10.34 -10.64 -1.00
CA VAL A 109 -11.72 -10.23 -0.74
C VAL A 109 -12.55 -10.56 -1.97
N PRO A 110 -13.59 -11.40 -1.87
CA PRO A 110 -14.40 -11.80 -2.99
C PRO A 110 -15.08 -10.61 -3.67
N ARG A 111 -15.15 -10.65 -4.99
CA ARG A 111 -15.82 -9.62 -5.77
C ARG A 111 -17.34 -9.78 -5.67
N THR A 112 -17.98 -8.77 -5.12
CA THR A 112 -19.42 -8.53 -5.21
C THR A 112 -19.63 -7.14 -5.82
N PHE A 113 -20.85 -6.76 -6.19
CA PHE A 113 -21.12 -5.40 -6.64
C PHE A 113 -20.74 -4.35 -5.57
N GLY A 114 -21.03 -4.65 -4.30
CA GLY A 114 -20.66 -3.78 -3.18
C GLY A 114 -19.16 -3.63 -3.00
N THR A 115 -18.42 -4.75 -2.98
CA THR A 115 -16.95 -4.72 -2.85
C THR A 115 -16.29 -4.09 -4.08
N TRP A 116 -16.83 -4.30 -5.29
CA TRP A 116 -16.33 -3.64 -6.50
C TRP A 116 -16.41 -2.12 -6.39
N LEU A 117 -17.54 -1.56 -5.95
CA LEU A 117 -17.71 -0.13 -5.76
C LEU A 117 -16.81 0.41 -4.63
N GLN A 118 -16.75 -0.32 -3.50
CA GLN A 118 -15.94 0.03 -2.34
C GLN A 118 -14.45 0.07 -2.68
N TYR A 119 -13.91 -0.97 -3.33
CA TYR A 119 -12.49 -1.03 -3.67
C TYR A 119 -12.11 -0.10 -4.83
N SER A 120 -13.04 0.22 -5.73
CA SER A 120 -12.81 1.29 -6.71
C SER A 120 -12.67 2.66 -6.01
N TRP A 121 -13.47 2.91 -4.98
CA TRP A 121 -13.32 4.10 -4.14
C TRP A 121 -12.02 4.06 -3.33
N TYR A 122 -11.67 2.92 -2.76
CA TYR A 122 -10.40 2.75 -2.03
C TYR A 122 -9.20 3.03 -2.93
N GLN A 123 -9.19 2.53 -4.15
CA GLN A 123 -8.12 2.83 -5.12
C GLN A 123 -8.01 4.34 -5.41
N ALA A 124 -9.13 5.05 -5.52
CA ALA A 124 -9.09 6.48 -5.71
C ALA A 124 -8.53 7.21 -4.49
N MET A 125 -8.92 6.80 -3.28
CA MET A 125 -8.41 7.36 -2.03
C MET A 125 -6.94 7.03 -1.81
N ASP A 126 -6.54 5.82 -2.15
CA ASP A 126 -5.15 5.38 -2.11
C ASP A 126 -4.26 6.27 -2.99
N PHE A 127 -4.65 6.55 -4.22
CA PHE A 127 -3.92 7.47 -5.08
C PHE A 127 -3.78 8.88 -4.49
N VAL A 128 -4.84 9.41 -3.88
CA VAL A 128 -4.77 10.71 -3.20
C VAL A 128 -3.82 10.65 -2.00
N GLN A 129 -3.90 9.59 -1.21
CA GLN A 129 -3.03 9.37 -0.04
C GLN A 129 -1.56 9.22 -0.45
N LEU A 130 -1.27 8.48 -1.52
CA LEU A 130 0.08 8.32 -2.06
C LEU A 130 0.69 9.66 -2.49
N VAL A 131 -0.10 10.50 -3.17
CA VAL A 131 0.34 11.84 -3.56
C VAL A 131 0.65 12.68 -2.32
N TRP A 132 -0.26 12.68 -1.35
CA TRP A 132 -0.06 13.42 -0.09
C TRP A 132 1.17 12.92 0.67
N PHE A 133 1.30 11.61 0.83
CA PHE A 133 2.45 10.98 1.47
C PHE A 133 3.76 11.37 0.78
N SER A 134 3.82 11.30 -0.56
CA SER A 134 4.99 11.69 -1.34
C SER A 134 5.37 13.16 -1.14
N LEU A 135 4.37 14.05 -1.06
CA LEU A 135 4.61 15.47 -0.78
C LEU A 135 5.17 15.68 0.64
N VAL A 136 4.64 14.97 1.63
CA VAL A 136 5.15 15.02 3.01
C VAL A 136 6.61 14.54 3.04
N GLN A 137 6.93 13.41 2.40
CA GLN A 137 8.30 12.89 2.35
C GLN A 137 9.27 13.85 1.65
N LEU A 138 8.81 14.52 0.60
CA LEU A 138 9.59 15.54 -0.10
C LEU A 138 9.90 16.75 0.80
N VAL A 139 8.88 17.27 1.48
CA VAL A 139 9.03 18.44 2.39
C VAL A 139 9.86 18.08 3.61
N SER A 140 9.76 16.85 4.11
CA SER A 140 10.57 16.33 5.22
C SER A 140 12.02 16.06 4.84
N GLY A 141 12.37 16.14 3.54
CA GLY A 141 13.73 15.90 3.05
C GLY A 141 14.14 14.42 3.01
N ASN A 142 13.21 13.51 3.25
CA ASN A 142 13.46 12.06 3.22
C ASN A 142 13.62 11.53 1.78
N VAL A 143 13.09 12.27 0.80
CA VAL A 143 13.15 11.93 -0.63
C VAL A 143 13.65 13.14 -1.41
N GLY A 144 14.61 12.96 -2.30
CA GLY A 144 15.14 14.02 -3.15
C GLY A 144 14.17 14.39 -4.28
N VAL A 145 14.15 15.68 -4.66
CA VAL A 145 13.36 16.17 -5.82
C VAL A 145 13.71 15.40 -7.11
N GLN A 146 14.91 14.82 -7.19
CA GLN A 146 15.38 14.03 -8.32
C GLN A 146 14.72 12.65 -8.42
N GLU A 147 14.13 12.16 -7.32
CA GLU A 147 13.39 10.90 -7.26
C GLU A 147 11.91 11.09 -7.68
N LEU A 148 11.45 12.34 -7.73
CA LEU A 148 10.17 12.67 -8.35
C LEU A 148 10.33 12.59 -9.86
N GLY A 149 9.99 11.46 -10.44
CA GLY A 149 10.15 11.20 -11.85
C GLY A 149 9.58 12.30 -12.74
N GLY A 150 10.45 12.90 -13.55
CA GLY A 150 10.02 13.83 -14.59
C GLY A 150 9.22 13.11 -15.70
N PRO A 151 8.70 13.86 -16.71
CA PRO A 151 7.92 13.29 -17.81
C PRO A 151 8.61 12.13 -18.54
N VAL A 152 9.93 12.15 -18.62
CA VAL A 152 10.73 11.08 -19.25
C VAL A 152 10.67 9.80 -18.42
N MET A 153 10.83 9.89 -17.10
CA MET A 153 10.76 8.72 -16.20
C MET A 153 9.34 8.11 -16.19
N ILE A 154 8.29 8.93 -16.32
CA ILE A 154 6.93 8.45 -16.48
C ILE A 154 6.79 7.67 -17.78
N MET A 155 7.35 8.14 -18.88
CA MET A 155 7.31 7.44 -20.16
C MET A 155 8.09 6.12 -20.11
N ASP A 156 9.26 6.10 -19.48
CA ASP A 156 10.07 4.90 -19.29
C ASP A 156 9.30 3.87 -18.42
N THR A 157 8.69 4.32 -17.32
CA THR A 157 7.87 3.48 -16.46
C THR A 157 6.66 2.89 -17.20
N ILE A 158 5.98 3.67 -18.04
CA ILE A 158 4.86 3.19 -18.87
C ILE A 158 5.35 2.11 -19.85
N ALA A 159 6.50 2.33 -20.49
CA ALA A 159 7.07 1.37 -21.43
C ALA A 159 7.50 0.07 -20.72
N GLU A 160 8.13 0.19 -19.55
CA GLU A 160 8.59 -0.95 -18.76
C GLU A 160 7.41 -1.78 -18.23
N VAL A 161 6.39 -1.13 -17.65
CA VAL A 161 5.15 -1.78 -17.15
C VAL A 161 4.40 -2.48 -18.29
N GLY A 162 4.34 -1.85 -19.46
CA GLY A 162 3.75 -2.47 -20.66
C GLY A 162 4.52 -3.69 -21.13
N ALA A 163 5.86 -3.61 -21.14
CA ALA A 163 6.74 -4.69 -21.58
C ALA A 163 6.83 -5.86 -20.58
N ALA A 164 6.75 -5.57 -19.27
CA ALA A 164 6.81 -6.57 -18.20
C ALA A 164 5.49 -7.35 -18.02
N SER A 165 4.43 -6.98 -18.71
CA SER A 165 3.12 -7.61 -18.55
C SER A 165 3.00 -8.89 -19.37
N GLU A 166 2.64 -10.00 -18.73
CA GLU A 166 2.52 -11.33 -19.36
C GLU A 166 1.43 -11.41 -20.43
N THR A 167 0.43 -10.54 -20.37
CA THR A 167 -0.67 -10.50 -21.34
C THR A 167 -1.00 -9.08 -21.75
N THR A 168 -1.50 -8.90 -22.98
CA THR A 168 -1.94 -7.59 -23.49
C THR A 168 -3.02 -6.95 -22.60
N LEU A 169 -3.89 -7.74 -21.99
CA LEU A 169 -4.92 -7.24 -21.06
C LEU A 169 -4.31 -6.66 -19.81
N LEU A 170 -3.33 -7.34 -19.20
CA LEU A 170 -2.60 -6.85 -18.03
C LEU A 170 -1.80 -5.59 -18.36
N ALA A 171 -1.17 -5.53 -19.52
CA ALA A 171 -0.48 -4.34 -19.99
C ALA A 171 -1.42 -3.12 -20.04
N VAL A 172 -2.58 -3.29 -20.67
CA VAL A 172 -3.60 -2.23 -20.76
C VAL A 172 -4.11 -1.82 -19.37
N GLN A 173 -4.38 -2.77 -18.48
CA GLN A 173 -4.81 -2.46 -17.10
C GLN A 173 -3.75 -1.69 -16.33
N ASN A 174 -2.49 -2.11 -16.40
CA ASN A 174 -1.39 -1.46 -15.71
C ASN A 174 -1.13 -0.03 -16.22
N ILE A 175 -1.12 0.16 -17.54
CA ILE A 175 -0.97 1.47 -18.17
C ILE A 175 -2.14 2.39 -17.81
N ALA A 176 -3.37 1.88 -17.81
CA ALA A 176 -4.54 2.66 -17.46
C ALA A 176 -4.58 3.02 -15.96
N SER A 177 -4.10 2.14 -15.07
CA SER A 177 -3.93 2.45 -13.64
C SER A 177 -2.92 3.57 -13.43
N LEU A 178 -1.79 3.52 -14.13
CA LEU A 178 -0.78 4.58 -14.08
C LEU A 178 -1.33 5.92 -14.62
N ALA A 179 -2.08 5.88 -15.72
CA ALA A 179 -2.76 7.06 -16.25
C ALA A 179 -3.78 7.65 -15.26
N ALA A 180 -4.51 6.81 -14.54
CA ALA A 180 -5.44 7.24 -13.49
C ALA A 180 -4.69 7.91 -12.32
N LEU A 181 -3.57 7.34 -11.88
CA LEU A 181 -2.70 7.92 -10.85
C LEU A 181 -2.19 9.31 -11.27
N ILE A 182 -1.69 9.44 -12.51
CA ILE A 182 -1.21 10.73 -13.06
C ILE A 182 -2.35 11.75 -13.10
N ALA A 183 -3.55 11.35 -13.53
CA ALA A 183 -4.70 12.24 -13.61
C ALA A 183 -5.14 12.74 -12.21
N VAL A 184 -5.12 11.88 -11.19
CA VAL A 184 -5.41 12.26 -9.80
C VAL A 184 -4.32 13.21 -9.28
N ASN A 185 -3.05 12.91 -9.56
CA ASN A 185 -1.90 13.73 -9.16
C ASN A 185 -2.03 15.17 -9.72
N LEU A 186 -2.28 15.29 -11.02
CA LEU A 186 -2.49 16.59 -11.66
C LEU A 186 -3.71 17.34 -11.09
N ALA A 187 -4.78 16.62 -10.75
CA ALA A 187 -5.97 17.22 -10.14
C ALA A 187 -5.67 17.76 -8.73
N VAL A 188 -4.91 17.03 -7.92
CA VAL A 188 -4.51 17.46 -6.56
C VAL A 188 -3.56 18.66 -6.63
N MET A 189 -2.60 18.67 -7.56
CA MET A 189 -1.65 19.78 -7.72
C MET A 189 -2.26 21.04 -8.33
N SER A 190 -3.45 20.94 -8.94
CA SER A 190 -4.17 22.08 -9.54
C SER A 190 -5.19 22.73 -8.60
N LEU A 191 -5.33 22.22 -7.38
CA LEU A 191 -6.16 22.78 -6.29
C LEU A 191 -5.38 23.74 -5.43
#